data_e523c7ae64293ab456efccea01214198
#
_entry.id   e523c7ae64293ab456efccea01214198
#
_cell.length_a   1.000
_cell.length_b   1.000
_cell.length_c   1.000
_cell.angle_alpha   90.00
_cell.angle_beta   90.00
_cell.angle_gamma   90.00
#
_symmetry.space_group_name_H-M   'P 1'
#
loop_
_entity.id
_entity.type
_entity.pdbx_description
1 polymer ?
#
loop_
_entity_poly.entity_id
_entity_poly.type
_entity_poly.pdbx_seq_one_letter_code
_entity_poly.pdbx_strand_id
1 'polypeptide(L)'
;MSPEIVCFFDDKTNSASYVVHDPETMQAAVIDPVLDYDPVSGRSSTESVEKIAAYVDEKGLTVAWIIETHVHADHLTASVWLKNKTGGKSGIGQGITEVQKTFGALFNVTDSLPADGSQFDEVFADGATFKIGNIHARVMATPGHTPACVTYVIGDACFVGDTMFMPDSGTARCDFPGGDAKQLFASLQKIIDLPEEFRLFVCHDYGAGGTRDFAWETTVGEQRDTNIHIGGGVLEHDYVQMRRDRDATLGLPRLIIPAVQVNMLAGEMPPAEANGTSYIKVPVDIF
;
A
#
# COMPACT_ATOMS: atom_id res chain seq x y z
N MET A 1 20.26 -5.80 -11.69
CA MET A 1 19.89 -4.60 -12.49
C MET A 1 19.03 -3.73 -11.60
N SER A 2 19.44 -2.48 -11.37
CA SER A 2 18.71 -1.56 -10.49
C SER A 2 17.63 -0.83 -11.29
N PRO A 3 16.39 -0.72 -10.77
CA PRO A 3 15.35 0.11 -11.37
C PRO A 3 15.62 1.61 -11.17
N GLU A 4 15.10 2.42 -12.09
CA GLU A 4 14.89 3.84 -11.84
C GLU A 4 13.55 4.02 -11.11
N ILE A 5 13.54 4.88 -10.08
CA ILE A 5 12.40 5.05 -9.16
C ILE A 5 12.14 6.54 -8.98
N VAL A 6 10.87 6.91 -9.12
CA VAL A 6 10.39 8.27 -8.84
C VAL A 6 9.22 8.19 -7.88
N CYS A 7 9.30 9.00 -6.82
CA CYS A 7 8.24 9.15 -5.83
C CYS A 7 7.33 10.33 -6.19
N PHE A 8 6.03 10.12 -6.01
CA PHE A 8 4.98 11.13 -6.07
C PHE A 8 4.32 11.19 -4.69
N PHE A 9 4.74 12.16 -3.90
CA PHE A 9 4.26 12.31 -2.53
C PHE A 9 2.98 13.17 -2.49
N ASP A 10 1.95 12.67 -1.79
CA ASP A 10 0.72 13.41 -1.51
C ASP A 10 0.70 13.92 -0.07
N ASP A 11 0.81 15.24 0.07
CA ASP A 11 0.85 15.92 1.37
C ASP A 11 -0.46 15.80 2.17
N LYS A 12 -1.60 15.52 1.50
CA LYS A 12 -2.91 15.48 2.16
C LYS A 12 -3.11 14.17 2.95
N THR A 13 -2.53 13.08 2.44
CA THR A 13 -2.59 11.75 3.06
C THR A 13 -1.24 11.28 3.60
N ASN A 14 -0.17 12.06 3.36
CA ASN A 14 1.23 11.70 3.65
C ASN A 14 1.65 10.39 2.97
N SER A 15 1.11 10.14 1.77
CA SER A 15 1.32 8.89 1.03
C SER A 15 2.33 9.06 -0.09
N ALA A 16 3.17 8.05 -0.31
CA ALA A 16 4.15 7.97 -1.37
C ALA A 16 3.72 6.95 -2.42
N SER A 17 3.37 7.42 -3.62
CA SER A 17 3.19 6.58 -4.81
C SER A 17 4.49 6.50 -5.59
N TYR A 18 4.75 5.39 -6.28
CA TYR A 18 6.01 5.23 -7.01
C TYR A 18 5.79 4.85 -8.47
N VAL A 19 6.61 5.42 -9.36
CA VAL A 19 6.86 4.87 -10.69
C VAL A 19 8.23 4.21 -10.67
N VAL A 20 8.25 2.92 -10.99
CA VAL A 20 9.44 2.07 -11.01
C VAL A 20 9.63 1.55 -12.42
N HIS A 21 10.76 1.83 -13.07
CA HIS A 21 10.92 1.41 -14.46
C HIS A 21 12.31 0.85 -14.77
N ASP A 22 12.33 0.01 -15.78
CA ASP A 22 13.54 -0.50 -16.39
C ASP A 22 14.06 0.53 -17.41
N PRO A 23 15.24 1.15 -17.20
CA PRO A 23 15.76 2.17 -18.10
C PRO A 23 16.17 1.64 -19.49
N GLU A 24 16.33 0.32 -19.65
CA GLU A 24 16.68 -0.28 -20.95
C GLU A 24 15.46 -0.53 -21.82
N THR A 25 14.33 -0.96 -21.22
CA THR A 25 13.12 -1.34 -21.97
C THR A 25 12.01 -0.32 -21.87
N MET A 26 12.14 0.67 -20.98
CA MET A 26 11.11 1.69 -20.67
C MET A 26 9.79 1.08 -20.18
N GLN A 27 9.80 -0.18 -19.72
CA GLN A 27 8.66 -0.78 -19.04
C GLN A 27 8.62 -0.36 -17.59
N ALA A 28 7.41 -0.08 -17.09
CA ALA A 28 7.20 0.46 -15.75
C ALA A 28 6.14 -0.29 -14.94
N ALA A 29 6.26 -0.19 -13.62
CA ALA A 29 5.18 -0.44 -12.68
C ALA A 29 4.85 0.86 -11.94
N VAL A 30 3.57 1.05 -11.60
CA VAL A 30 3.12 2.08 -10.67
C VAL A 30 2.67 1.38 -9.39
N ILE A 31 3.10 1.89 -8.24
CA ILE A 31 2.83 1.30 -6.92
C ILE A 31 2.04 2.31 -6.10
N ASP A 32 0.92 1.85 -5.51
CA ASP A 32 0.05 2.58 -4.59
C ASP A 32 -0.37 3.98 -5.12
N PRO A 33 -1.00 4.10 -6.32
CA PRO A 33 -1.38 5.39 -6.87
C PRO A 33 -2.56 6.00 -6.11
N VAL A 34 -2.41 7.25 -5.63
CA VAL A 34 -3.42 7.98 -4.85
C VAL A 34 -4.50 8.59 -5.75
N LEU A 35 -5.78 8.34 -5.39
CA LEU A 35 -6.94 9.10 -5.87
C LEU A 35 -7.34 10.13 -4.81
N ASP A 36 -7.32 11.40 -5.18
CA ASP A 36 -7.75 12.48 -4.30
C ASP A 36 -9.24 12.33 -3.93
N TYR A 37 -9.56 12.47 -2.64
CA TYR A 37 -10.93 12.36 -2.14
C TYR A 37 -11.20 13.33 -0.99
N ASP A 38 -12.31 14.08 -1.12
CA ASP A 38 -12.83 14.92 -0.04
C ASP A 38 -14.02 14.23 0.65
N PRO A 39 -13.84 13.73 1.90
CA PRO A 39 -14.88 13.00 2.61
C PRO A 39 -16.07 13.88 3.02
N VAL A 40 -15.92 15.21 3.05
CA VAL A 40 -17.00 16.13 3.43
C VAL A 40 -17.98 16.28 2.29
N SER A 41 -17.50 16.43 1.06
CA SER A 41 -18.35 16.59 -0.14
C SER A 41 -18.61 15.29 -0.89
N GLY A 42 -17.84 14.22 -0.59
CA GLY A 42 -17.88 12.95 -1.33
C GLY A 42 -17.29 13.07 -2.75
N ARG A 43 -16.45 14.08 -3.01
CA ARG A 43 -15.87 14.31 -4.35
C ARG A 43 -14.50 13.70 -4.46
N SER A 44 -14.26 12.99 -5.56
CA SER A 44 -12.93 12.59 -5.99
C SER A 44 -12.36 13.58 -7.00
N SER A 45 -11.04 13.66 -7.09
CA SER A 45 -10.29 14.34 -8.17
C SER A 45 -9.06 13.52 -8.55
N THR A 46 -8.44 13.88 -9.68
CA THR A 46 -7.33 13.11 -10.28
C THR A 46 -6.01 13.88 -10.27
N GLU A 47 -5.91 14.97 -9.48
CA GLU A 47 -4.75 15.85 -9.47
C GLU A 47 -3.44 15.11 -9.14
N SER A 48 -3.48 14.17 -8.19
CA SER A 48 -2.32 13.39 -7.76
C SER A 48 -1.93 12.35 -8.81
N VAL A 49 -2.87 11.56 -9.32
CA VAL A 49 -2.57 10.52 -10.32
C VAL A 49 -2.26 11.10 -11.71
N GLU A 50 -2.76 12.28 -12.05
CA GLU A 50 -2.40 12.98 -13.30
C GLU A 50 -0.91 13.34 -13.37
N LYS A 51 -0.26 13.64 -12.24
CA LYS A 51 1.20 13.84 -12.18
C LYS A 51 1.95 12.57 -12.55
N ILE A 52 1.48 11.41 -12.08
CA ILE A 52 2.04 10.09 -12.43
C ILE A 52 1.86 9.82 -13.94
N ALA A 53 0.65 10.01 -14.45
CA ALA A 53 0.36 9.82 -15.87
C ALA A 53 1.19 10.75 -16.77
N ALA A 54 1.34 12.02 -16.39
CA ALA A 54 2.17 12.99 -17.11
C ALA A 54 3.64 12.58 -17.15
N TYR A 55 4.19 12.06 -16.03
CA TYR A 55 5.56 11.54 -15.99
C TYR A 55 5.72 10.31 -16.90
N VAL A 56 4.76 9.38 -16.86
CA VAL A 56 4.74 8.20 -17.74
C VAL A 56 4.78 8.62 -19.21
N ASP A 57 3.93 9.57 -19.60
CA ASP A 57 3.86 10.11 -20.97
C ASP A 57 5.16 10.85 -21.35
N GLU A 58 5.68 11.74 -20.49
CA GLU A 58 6.91 12.53 -20.73
C GLU A 58 8.12 11.61 -20.94
N LYS A 59 8.24 10.55 -20.15
CA LYS A 59 9.34 9.59 -20.23
C LYS A 59 9.14 8.54 -21.31
N GLY A 60 7.97 8.47 -21.93
CA GLY A 60 7.65 7.43 -22.91
C GLY A 60 7.60 6.03 -22.31
N LEU A 61 7.17 5.91 -21.06
CA LEU A 61 7.10 4.63 -20.36
C LEU A 61 5.88 3.81 -20.81
N THR A 62 6.04 2.50 -20.83
CA THR A 62 4.94 1.56 -21.02
C THR A 62 4.61 0.92 -19.67
N VAL A 63 3.45 1.24 -19.12
CA VAL A 63 3.00 0.67 -17.84
C VAL A 63 2.61 -0.79 -18.03
N ALA A 64 3.38 -1.70 -17.43
CA ALA A 64 3.09 -3.12 -17.41
C ALA A 64 2.21 -3.50 -16.22
N TRP A 65 2.44 -2.85 -15.08
CA TRP A 65 1.80 -3.16 -13.81
C TRP A 65 1.34 -1.90 -13.07
N ILE A 66 0.18 -2.01 -12.40
CA ILE A 66 -0.33 -1.09 -11.39
C ILE A 66 -0.63 -1.94 -10.17
N ILE A 67 0.18 -1.84 -9.14
CA ILE A 67 0.17 -2.78 -8.01
C ILE A 67 -0.01 -2.09 -6.68
N GLU A 68 -0.81 -2.71 -5.82
CA GLU A 68 -1.09 -2.24 -4.47
C GLU A 68 -0.30 -3.07 -3.46
N THR A 69 0.36 -2.41 -2.50
CA THR A 69 1.03 -3.12 -1.40
C THR A 69 0.01 -3.72 -0.43
N HIS A 70 -1.15 -3.09 -0.28
CA HIS A 70 -2.25 -3.54 0.57
C HIS A 70 -3.56 -2.78 0.24
N VAL A 71 -4.63 -3.07 0.96
CA VAL A 71 -5.87 -2.25 0.93
C VAL A 71 -5.68 -1.08 1.89
N HIS A 72 -5.38 0.10 1.33
CA HIS A 72 -5.14 1.32 2.10
C HIS A 72 -6.40 1.79 2.83
N ALA A 73 -6.22 2.29 4.07
CA ALA A 73 -7.30 2.83 4.89
C ALA A 73 -7.29 4.37 4.97
N ASP A 74 -6.26 5.02 4.47
CA ASP A 74 -5.98 6.44 4.60
C ASP A 74 -6.13 7.23 3.31
N HIS A 75 -6.16 6.55 2.14
CA HIS A 75 -6.43 7.13 0.83
C HIS A 75 -7.16 6.14 -0.09
N LEU A 76 -7.82 6.66 -1.12
CA LEU A 76 -8.41 5.86 -2.19
C LEU A 76 -7.33 5.57 -3.24
N THR A 77 -7.38 4.36 -3.85
CA THR A 77 -6.50 4.05 -4.99
C THR A 77 -7.03 4.60 -6.31
N ALA A 78 -6.12 5.12 -7.14
CA ALA A 78 -6.40 5.54 -8.51
C ALA A 78 -6.13 4.44 -9.56
N SER A 79 -5.96 3.18 -9.14
CA SER A 79 -5.57 2.07 -10.04
C SER A 79 -6.45 1.93 -11.26
N VAL A 80 -7.77 2.00 -11.11
CA VAL A 80 -8.71 1.93 -12.26
C VAL A 80 -8.55 3.10 -13.21
N TRP A 81 -8.45 4.33 -12.67
CA TRP A 81 -8.26 5.50 -13.51
C TRP A 81 -6.95 5.41 -14.32
N LEU A 82 -5.87 5.04 -13.64
CA LEU A 82 -4.56 4.91 -14.26
C LEU A 82 -4.52 3.79 -15.30
N LYS A 83 -5.13 2.63 -14.99
CA LYS A 83 -5.26 1.51 -15.91
C LYS A 83 -6.01 1.89 -17.19
N ASN A 84 -7.10 2.65 -17.07
CA ASN A 84 -7.85 3.16 -18.22
C ASN A 84 -7.03 4.17 -19.04
N LYS A 85 -6.13 4.92 -18.43
CA LYS A 85 -5.30 5.94 -19.07
C LYS A 85 -4.06 5.35 -19.75
N THR A 86 -3.37 4.43 -19.09
CA THR A 86 -2.01 3.95 -19.49
C THR A 86 -1.97 2.50 -19.91
N GLY A 87 -3.02 1.72 -19.65
CA GLY A 87 -3.00 0.26 -19.75
C GLY A 87 -2.33 -0.37 -18.52
N GLY A 88 -1.79 -1.58 -18.69
CA GLY A 88 -1.17 -2.36 -17.62
C GLY A 88 -2.16 -3.27 -16.89
N LYS A 89 -1.62 -4.14 -16.05
CA LYS A 89 -2.38 -5.07 -15.21
C LYS A 89 -2.42 -4.56 -13.76
N SER A 90 -3.60 -4.61 -13.15
CA SER A 90 -3.73 -4.37 -11.71
C SER A 90 -3.35 -5.62 -10.92
N GLY A 91 -2.70 -5.43 -9.75
CA GLY A 91 -2.32 -6.57 -8.91
C GLY A 91 -2.23 -6.22 -7.44
N ILE A 92 -2.46 -7.23 -6.57
CA ILE A 92 -2.40 -7.12 -5.12
C ILE A 92 -2.00 -8.47 -4.50
N GLY A 93 -1.61 -8.48 -3.23
CA GLY A 93 -1.31 -9.71 -2.48
C GLY A 93 -2.55 -10.59 -2.22
N GLN A 94 -2.33 -11.91 -2.16
CA GLN A 94 -3.39 -12.93 -1.99
C GLN A 94 -4.28 -12.72 -0.74
N GLY A 95 -3.77 -12.04 0.29
CA GLY A 95 -4.55 -11.70 1.49
C GLY A 95 -5.75 -10.78 1.23
N ILE A 96 -5.90 -10.23 0.01
CA ILE A 96 -7.08 -9.44 -0.40
C ILE A 96 -8.39 -10.20 -0.15
N THR A 97 -8.40 -11.52 -0.32
CA THR A 97 -9.61 -12.33 -0.13
C THR A 97 -10.09 -12.31 1.34
N GLU A 98 -9.18 -12.25 2.30
CA GLU A 98 -9.52 -12.12 3.72
C GLU A 98 -10.03 -10.70 4.03
N VAL A 99 -9.45 -9.68 3.42
CA VAL A 99 -9.92 -8.28 3.55
C VAL A 99 -11.32 -8.15 2.98
N GLN A 100 -11.56 -8.64 1.76
CA GLN A 100 -12.87 -8.62 1.10
C GLN A 100 -13.93 -9.37 1.92
N LYS A 101 -13.60 -10.51 2.51
CA LYS A 101 -14.49 -11.29 3.37
C LYS A 101 -14.85 -10.51 4.63
N THR A 102 -13.86 -9.97 5.32
CA THR A 102 -14.03 -9.26 6.59
C THR A 102 -14.81 -7.96 6.40
N PHE A 103 -14.35 -7.11 5.50
CA PHE A 103 -15.00 -5.81 5.27
C PHE A 103 -16.26 -5.91 4.41
N GLY A 104 -16.37 -6.92 3.54
CA GLY A 104 -17.60 -7.23 2.83
C GLY A 104 -18.76 -7.53 3.79
N ALA A 105 -18.50 -8.30 4.85
CA ALA A 105 -19.47 -8.54 5.92
C ALA A 105 -19.79 -7.28 6.72
N LEU A 106 -18.76 -6.50 7.08
CA LEU A 106 -18.90 -5.27 7.86
C LEU A 106 -19.74 -4.21 7.12
N PHE A 107 -19.49 -4.02 5.81
CA PHE A 107 -20.25 -3.07 4.98
C PHE A 107 -21.53 -3.65 4.40
N ASN A 108 -21.86 -4.91 4.69
CA ASN A 108 -23.04 -5.62 4.14
C ASN A 108 -23.09 -5.56 2.61
N VAL A 109 -22.01 -6.04 1.97
CA VAL A 109 -21.85 -6.10 0.50
C VAL A 109 -21.46 -7.50 0.00
N THR A 110 -21.51 -8.52 0.84
CA THR A 110 -21.10 -9.90 0.51
C THR A 110 -21.85 -10.50 -0.68
N ASP A 111 -23.12 -10.12 -0.87
CA ASP A 111 -23.93 -10.61 -1.99
C ASP A 111 -23.54 -9.98 -3.34
N SER A 112 -22.88 -8.83 -3.33
CA SER A 112 -22.47 -8.07 -4.51
C SER A 112 -20.97 -8.05 -4.75
N LEU A 113 -20.17 -8.49 -3.78
CA LEU A 113 -18.72 -8.50 -3.83
C LEU A 113 -18.19 -9.92 -3.61
N PRO A 114 -17.74 -10.64 -4.66
CA PRO A 114 -17.00 -11.88 -4.50
C PRO A 114 -15.70 -11.63 -3.73
N ALA A 115 -15.46 -12.42 -2.67
CA ALA A 115 -14.24 -12.33 -1.86
C ALA A 115 -13.16 -13.29 -2.42
N ASP A 116 -12.85 -13.16 -3.71
CA ASP A 116 -11.93 -14.02 -4.46
C ASP A 116 -10.80 -13.25 -5.16
N GLY A 117 -10.76 -11.92 -5.01
CA GLY A 117 -9.76 -11.06 -5.62
C GLY A 117 -9.99 -10.79 -7.12
N SER A 118 -11.10 -11.27 -7.70
CA SER A 118 -11.39 -11.15 -9.16
C SER A 118 -11.51 -9.72 -9.67
N GLN A 119 -11.51 -8.73 -8.79
CA GLN A 119 -11.46 -7.30 -9.12
C GLN A 119 -10.08 -6.85 -9.62
N PHE A 120 -9.04 -7.62 -9.30
CA PHE A 120 -7.67 -7.40 -9.76
C PHE A 120 -7.34 -8.36 -10.91
N ASP A 121 -6.48 -7.93 -11.85
CA ASP A 121 -6.02 -8.80 -12.95
C ASP A 121 -5.09 -9.91 -12.44
N GLU A 122 -4.37 -9.66 -11.33
CA GLU A 122 -3.45 -10.61 -10.72
C GLU A 122 -3.54 -10.57 -9.19
N VAL A 123 -3.62 -11.74 -8.59
CA VAL A 123 -3.56 -11.92 -7.13
C VAL A 123 -2.31 -12.72 -6.79
N PHE A 124 -1.33 -12.03 -6.22
CA PHE A 124 0.00 -12.60 -6.00
C PHE A 124 0.06 -13.45 -4.73
N ALA A 125 0.46 -14.71 -4.90
CA ALA A 125 0.86 -15.57 -3.77
C ALA A 125 2.23 -15.14 -3.20
N ASP A 126 2.54 -15.55 -1.96
CA ASP A 126 3.88 -15.39 -1.39
C ASP A 126 4.93 -16.08 -2.26
N GLY A 127 6.03 -15.38 -2.55
CA GLY A 127 7.10 -15.84 -3.43
C GLY A 127 6.79 -15.75 -4.92
N ALA A 128 5.61 -15.28 -5.33
CA ALA A 128 5.30 -15.06 -6.75
C ALA A 128 6.32 -14.12 -7.40
N THR A 129 6.57 -14.31 -8.69
CA THR A 129 7.53 -13.50 -9.45
C THR A 129 6.89 -12.94 -10.71
N PHE A 130 7.29 -11.73 -11.07
CA PHE A 130 6.92 -11.08 -12.33
C PHE A 130 8.10 -10.28 -12.88
N LYS A 131 7.90 -9.56 -13.98
CA LYS A 131 8.95 -8.73 -14.56
C LYS A 131 8.43 -7.35 -14.88
N ILE A 132 9.34 -6.39 -14.81
CA ILE A 132 9.21 -5.03 -15.34
C ILE A 132 10.34 -4.89 -16.35
N GLY A 133 10.03 -5.10 -17.63
CA GLY A 133 11.07 -5.24 -18.66
C GLY A 133 12.03 -6.39 -18.36
N ASN A 134 13.31 -6.07 -18.20
CA ASN A 134 14.37 -7.03 -17.86
C ASN A 134 14.55 -7.22 -16.35
N ILE A 135 13.94 -6.35 -15.52
CA ILE A 135 14.07 -6.39 -14.07
C ILE A 135 13.15 -7.46 -13.49
N HIS A 136 13.71 -8.33 -12.67
CA HIS A 136 12.97 -9.33 -11.93
C HIS A 136 12.35 -8.71 -10.67
N ALA A 137 11.08 -9.02 -10.45
CA ALA A 137 10.35 -8.68 -9.25
C ALA A 137 9.86 -9.94 -8.53
N ARG A 138 9.86 -9.89 -7.20
CA ARG A 138 9.34 -10.94 -6.33
C ARG A 138 8.39 -10.33 -5.30
N VAL A 139 7.30 -11.03 -5.04
CA VAL A 139 6.33 -10.67 -3.99
C VAL A 139 6.69 -11.42 -2.70
N MET A 140 6.78 -10.70 -1.61
CA MET A 140 6.97 -11.24 -0.27
C MET A 140 5.73 -10.91 0.55
N ALA A 141 4.99 -11.92 1.02
CA ALA A 141 3.89 -11.68 1.94
C ALA A 141 4.42 -11.14 3.27
N THR A 142 3.95 -9.96 3.64
CA THR A 142 4.33 -9.26 4.88
C THR A 142 3.09 -8.84 5.69
N PRO A 143 2.20 -9.82 6.03
CA PRO A 143 0.98 -9.53 6.77
C PRO A 143 1.28 -9.05 8.19
N GLY A 144 0.29 -8.40 8.80
CA GLY A 144 0.33 -7.94 10.19
C GLY A 144 -0.31 -6.57 10.37
N HIS A 145 0.00 -5.58 9.54
CA HIS A 145 -0.79 -4.36 9.44
C HIS A 145 -2.19 -4.69 8.86
N THR A 146 -2.22 -5.33 7.70
CA THR A 146 -3.40 -6.00 7.15
C THR A 146 -3.03 -7.42 6.68
N PRO A 147 -4.02 -8.33 6.48
CA PRO A 147 -3.76 -9.65 5.90
C PRO A 147 -3.21 -9.59 4.47
N ALA A 148 -3.51 -8.52 3.73
CA ALA A 148 -3.15 -8.36 2.32
C ALA A 148 -1.77 -7.74 2.10
N CYS A 149 -1.08 -7.26 3.15
CA CYS A 149 0.21 -6.61 3.02
C CYS A 149 1.24 -7.49 2.33
N VAL A 150 1.89 -6.89 1.33
CA VAL A 150 3.05 -7.47 0.64
C VAL A 150 4.16 -6.44 0.52
N THR A 151 5.39 -6.94 0.47
CA THR A 151 6.57 -6.18 0.04
C THR A 151 6.92 -6.61 -1.38
N TYR A 152 7.02 -5.65 -2.29
CA TYR A 152 7.53 -5.90 -3.64
C TYR A 152 9.03 -5.69 -3.67
N VAL A 153 9.79 -6.75 -3.96
CA VAL A 153 11.24 -6.70 -4.15
C VAL A 153 11.52 -6.63 -5.65
N ILE A 154 11.95 -5.47 -6.15
CA ILE A 154 12.15 -5.18 -7.57
C ILE A 154 13.62 -4.82 -7.79
N GLY A 155 14.40 -5.75 -8.34
CA GLY A 155 15.85 -5.60 -8.40
C GLY A 155 16.47 -5.49 -7.01
N ASP A 156 17.07 -4.34 -6.69
CA ASP A 156 17.67 -3.99 -5.39
C ASP A 156 16.76 -3.06 -4.53
N ALA A 157 15.52 -2.88 -4.93
CA ALA A 157 14.57 -2.00 -4.25
C ALA A 157 13.40 -2.79 -3.62
N CYS A 158 13.00 -2.41 -2.39
CA CYS A 158 11.91 -3.01 -1.64
C CYS A 158 10.83 -1.97 -1.37
N PHE A 159 9.61 -2.20 -1.83
CA PHE A 159 8.44 -1.36 -1.55
C PHE A 159 7.62 -2.05 -0.47
N VAL A 160 7.64 -1.51 0.74
CA VAL A 160 7.21 -2.22 1.95
C VAL A 160 5.78 -1.90 2.39
N GLY A 161 5.09 -1.00 1.66
CA GLY A 161 3.77 -0.53 2.08
C GLY A 161 3.81 -0.03 3.52
N ASP A 162 2.75 -0.35 4.27
CA ASP A 162 2.63 0.00 5.68
C ASP A 162 3.23 -1.05 6.63
N THR A 163 4.08 -1.95 6.14
CA THR A 163 4.78 -2.86 7.04
C THR A 163 5.81 -2.11 7.89
N MET A 164 6.48 -1.11 7.29
CA MET A 164 7.57 -0.36 7.89
C MET A 164 7.57 1.08 7.38
N PHE A 165 7.94 2.03 8.24
CA PHE A 165 8.09 3.45 7.91
C PHE A 165 9.55 3.89 7.98
N MET A 166 9.82 5.20 7.83
CA MET A 166 11.16 5.72 8.05
C MET A 166 11.68 5.33 9.45
N PRO A 167 12.99 5.17 9.64
CA PRO A 167 13.56 4.66 10.90
C PRO A 167 13.08 5.39 12.14
N ASP A 168 12.88 6.70 12.05
CA ASP A 168 12.38 7.56 13.13
C ASP A 168 10.86 7.51 13.35
N SER A 169 10.15 6.86 12.46
CA SER A 169 8.68 6.67 12.51
C SER A 169 8.29 5.23 12.89
N GLY A 170 9.19 4.27 12.66
CA GLY A 170 9.06 2.88 13.11
C GLY A 170 8.22 2.00 12.21
N THR A 171 7.09 1.48 12.70
CA THR A 171 6.25 0.48 12.02
C THR A 171 4.77 0.82 12.13
N ALA A 172 3.95 0.30 11.21
CA ALA A 172 2.51 0.55 11.22
C ALA A 172 1.79 -0.05 12.43
N ARG A 173 0.56 0.43 12.62
CA ARG A 173 -0.43 -0.18 13.53
C ARG A 173 -0.90 -1.52 12.98
N CYS A 174 -1.45 -2.36 13.87
CA CYS A 174 -1.94 -3.68 13.50
C CYS A 174 -3.27 -4.05 14.21
N ASP A 175 -4.02 -3.05 14.62
CA ASP A 175 -5.32 -3.19 15.32
C ASP A 175 -6.53 -3.13 14.39
N PHE A 176 -6.31 -3.12 13.07
CA PHE A 176 -7.39 -3.27 12.10
C PHE A 176 -7.93 -4.72 12.07
N PRO A 177 -9.19 -4.91 11.63
CA PRO A 177 -9.73 -6.26 11.43
C PRO A 177 -8.81 -7.15 10.58
N GLY A 178 -8.29 -8.23 11.18
CA GLY A 178 -7.32 -9.12 10.56
C GLY A 178 -5.85 -8.74 10.75
N GLY A 179 -5.55 -7.62 11.44
CA GLY A 179 -4.19 -7.25 11.84
C GLY A 179 -3.69 -8.08 13.03
N ASP A 180 -2.37 -8.25 13.13
CA ASP A 180 -1.73 -9.00 14.20
C ASP A 180 -0.28 -8.58 14.44
N ALA A 181 0.05 -8.18 15.66
CA ALA A 181 1.37 -7.67 16.03
C ALA A 181 2.50 -8.71 15.92
N LYS A 182 2.20 -10.01 16.15
CA LYS A 182 3.20 -11.07 15.99
C LYS A 182 3.49 -11.35 14.54
N GLN A 183 2.44 -11.36 13.69
CA GLN A 183 2.61 -11.49 12.26
C GLN A 183 3.40 -10.31 11.69
N LEU A 184 3.10 -9.08 12.15
CA LEU A 184 3.83 -7.89 11.74
C LEU A 184 5.31 -8.00 12.13
N PHE A 185 5.62 -8.43 13.36
CA PHE A 185 7.01 -8.65 13.76
C PHE A 185 7.73 -9.68 12.88
N ALA A 186 7.09 -10.83 12.61
CA ALA A 186 7.66 -11.84 11.72
C ALA A 186 7.88 -11.30 10.28
N SER A 187 6.97 -10.46 9.80
CA SER A 187 7.10 -9.79 8.49
C SER A 187 8.26 -8.80 8.46
N LEU A 188 8.42 -8.02 9.53
CA LEU A 188 9.54 -7.10 9.70
C LEU A 188 10.89 -7.84 9.71
N GLN A 189 10.97 -8.98 10.40
CA GLN A 189 12.19 -9.80 10.39
C GLN A 189 12.55 -10.29 8.98
N LYS A 190 11.56 -10.72 8.17
CA LYS A 190 11.80 -11.09 6.77
C LYS A 190 12.40 -9.95 5.94
N ILE A 191 11.97 -8.70 6.20
CA ILE A 191 12.48 -7.52 5.48
C ILE A 191 13.90 -7.19 5.91
N ILE A 192 14.19 -7.15 7.21
CA ILE A 192 15.53 -6.81 7.72
C ILE A 192 16.56 -7.92 7.51
N ASP A 193 16.14 -9.15 7.14
CA ASP A 193 17.01 -10.25 6.71
C ASP A 193 17.47 -10.14 5.25
N LEU A 194 16.92 -9.19 4.47
CA LEU A 194 17.40 -8.90 3.12
C LEU A 194 18.81 -8.28 3.18
N PRO A 195 19.55 -8.24 2.04
CA PRO A 195 20.86 -7.59 1.98
C PRO A 195 20.80 -6.14 2.48
N GLU A 196 21.77 -5.75 3.29
CA GLU A 196 21.78 -4.43 3.99
C GLU A 196 21.81 -3.23 3.03
N GLU A 197 22.36 -3.41 1.83
CA GLU A 197 22.45 -2.41 0.80
C GLU A 197 21.16 -2.23 -0.01
N PHE A 198 20.13 -3.08 0.18
CA PHE A 198 18.86 -2.93 -0.53
C PHE A 198 18.18 -1.63 -0.11
N ARG A 199 17.73 -0.88 -1.11
CA ARG A 199 16.96 0.34 -0.94
C ARG A 199 15.54 -0.02 -0.49
N LEU A 200 15.03 0.68 0.49
CA LEU A 200 13.73 0.44 1.06
C LEU A 200 12.87 1.69 0.91
N PHE A 201 11.70 1.53 0.30
CA PHE A 201 10.76 2.59 -0.02
C PHE A 201 9.48 2.41 0.81
N VAL A 202 9.16 3.43 1.62
CA VAL A 202 8.01 3.42 2.52
C VAL A 202 6.77 4.03 1.86
N CYS A 203 5.58 3.62 2.30
CA CYS A 203 4.32 4.16 1.78
C CYS A 203 3.95 5.50 2.42
N HIS A 204 4.38 5.75 3.66
CA HIS A 204 4.04 6.97 4.38
C HIS A 204 5.24 7.59 5.07
N ASP A 205 5.25 8.92 5.12
CA ASP A 205 6.15 9.66 5.99
C ASP A 205 5.46 10.89 6.60
N TYR A 206 5.73 11.13 7.85
CA TYR A 206 5.13 12.20 8.66
C TYR A 206 6.15 13.28 9.05
N GLY A 207 7.36 13.28 8.43
CA GLY A 207 8.42 14.26 8.68
C GLY A 207 8.88 14.30 10.15
N ALA A 208 8.83 13.14 10.85
CA ALA A 208 9.14 13.04 12.29
C ALA A 208 8.39 14.09 13.15
N GLY A 209 7.09 14.28 12.87
CA GLY A 209 6.29 15.30 13.56
C GLY A 209 6.63 16.75 13.14
N GLY A 210 7.18 16.95 11.95
CA GLY A 210 7.55 18.25 11.41
C GLY A 210 8.97 18.70 11.77
N THR A 211 9.82 17.80 12.26
CA THR A 211 11.21 18.12 12.65
C THR A 211 12.22 17.94 11.51
N ARG A 212 11.83 17.28 10.41
CA ARG A 212 12.59 17.14 9.16
C ARG A 212 11.68 17.18 7.94
N ASP A 213 12.27 17.36 6.77
CA ASP A 213 11.58 17.21 5.49
C ASP A 213 11.07 15.77 5.30
N PHE A 214 10.05 15.59 4.47
CA PHE A 214 9.55 14.28 4.09
C PHE A 214 10.63 13.44 3.41
N ALA A 215 10.66 12.16 3.73
CA ALA A 215 11.58 11.19 3.16
C ALA A 215 10.86 9.86 2.95
N TRP A 216 11.23 9.12 1.92
CA TRP A 216 10.56 7.87 1.54
C TRP A 216 11.54 6.76 1.16
N GLU A 217 12.84 7.03 1.18
CA GLU A 217 13.89 6.06 0.89
C GLU A 217 14.84 5.93 2.08
N THR A 218 15.17 4.69 2.43
CA THR A 218 16.15 4.28 3.43
C THR A 218 16.81 3.00 2.95
N THR A 219 17.56 2.30 3.78
CA THR A 219 18.14 1.00 3.48
C THR A 219 17.73 -0.06 4.50
N VAL A 220 17.83 -1.33 4.11
CA VAL A 220 17.61 -2.46 5.03
C VAL A 220 18.57 -2.38 6.22
N GLY A 221 19.84 -2.04 5.98
CA GLY A 221 20.85 -1.87 7.04
C GLY A 221 20.47 -0.78 8.03
N GLU A 222 20.06 0.40 7.53
CA GLU A 222 19.64 1.51 8.40
C GLU A 222 18.41 1.14 9.24
N GLN A 223 17.43 0.47 8.65
CA GLN A 223 16.24 -0.01 9.37
C GLN A 223 16.61 -1.00 10.49
N ARG A 224 17.50 -1.97 10.19
CA ARG A 224 17.97 -2.95 11.15
C ARG A 224 18.66 -2.30 12.35
N ASP A 225 19.45 -1.27 12.10
CA ASP A 225 20.27 -0.64 13.12
C ASP A 225 19.51 0.43 13.94
N THR A 226 18.65 1.22 13.28
CA THR A 226 18.17 2.48 13.85
C THR A 226 16.65 2.63 13.94
N ASN A 227 15.86 1.70 13.36
CA ASN A 227 14.41 1.80 13.46
C ASN A 227 13.95 1.77 14.92
N ILE A 228 13.19 2.79 15.33
CA ILE A 228 12.79 3.00 16.73
C ILE A 228 11.93 1.89 17.33
N HIS A 229 11.32 1.02 16.49
CA HIS A 229 10.47 -0.07 16.97
C HIS A 229 11.12 -1.45 16.89
N ILE A 230 12.06 -1.67 15.98
CA ILE A 230 12.67 -2.98 15.73
C ILE A 230 14.20 -2.96 15.65
N GLY A 231 14.82 -1.77 15.63
CA GLY A 231 16.26 -1.61 15.51
C GLY A 231 17.01 -2.17 16.73
N GLY A 232 18.30 -2.50 16.52
CA GLY A 232 19.17 -2.97 17.61
C GLY A 232 18.80 -4.33 18.21
N GLY A 233 17.98 -5.16 17.53
CA GLY A 233 17.67 -6.51 17.98
C GLY A 233 16.54 -6.59 19.02
N VAL A 234 15.52 -5.75 18.90
CA VAL A 234 14.29 -5.80 19.74
C VAL A 234 13.67 -7.19 19.68
N LEU A 235 13.25 -7.72 20.84
CA LEU A 235 12.63 -9.05 20.91
C LEU A 235 11.14 -9.00 20.59
N GLU A 236 10.59 -10.11 20.05
CA GLU A 236 9.17 -10.22 19.65
C GLU A 236 8.21 -9.76 20.76
N HIS A 237 8.42 -10.24 22.01
CA HIS A 237 7.50 -9.93 23.10
C HIS A 237 7.49 -8.45 23.45
N ASP A 238 8.64 -7.76 23.40
CA ASP A 238 8.75 -6.33 23.67
C ASP A 238 8.07 -5.52 22.55
N TYR A 239 8.31 -5.92 21.29
CA TYR A 239 7.66 -5.32 20.13
C TYR A 239 6.13 -5.45 20.21
N VAL A 240 5.63 -6.66 20.46
CA VAL A 240 4.18 -6.93 20.52
C VAL A 240 3.52 -6.13 21.63
N GLN A 241 4.15 -6.02 22.80
CA GLN A 241 3.62 -5.21 23.91
C GLN A 241 3.59 -3.73 23.53
N MET A 242 4.71 -3.20 23.05
CA MET A 242 4.82 -1.80 22.59
C MET A 242 3.76 -1.47 21.53
N ARG A 243 3.57 -2.39 20.54
CA ARG A 243 2.62 -2.18 19.43
C ARG A 243 1.18 -2.13 19.93
N ARG A 244 0.80 -3.05 20.81
CA ARG A 244 -0.54 -3.07 21.44
C ARG A 244 -0.83 -1.82 22.27
N ASP A 245 0.13 -1.40 23.10
CA ASP A 245 -0.02 -0.23 23.93
C ASP A 245 -0.17 1.05 23.09
N ARG A 246 0.62 1.16 22.03
CA ARG A 246 0.56 2.29 21.10
C ARG A 246 -0.74 2.29 20.31
N ASP A 247 -1.16 1.17 19.75
CA ASP A 247 -2.37 1.06 18.91
C ASP A 247 -3.63 1.43 19.71
N ALA A 248 -3.71 1.02 20.98
CA ALA A 248 -4.82 1.36 21.87
C ALA A 248 -5.02 2.89 22.06
N THR A 249 -4.04 3.72 21.70
CA THR A 249 -4.11 5.18 21.79
C THR A 249 -4.49 5.87 20.47
N LEU A 250 -4.57 5.11 19.37
CA LEU A 250 -4.78 5.68 18.03
C LEU A 250 -6.27 5.74 17.67
N GLY A 251 -6.68 6.87 17.10
CA GLY A 251 -7.99 6.99 16.42
C GLY A 251 -7.99 6.27 15.06
N LEU A 252 -9.16 6.11 14.47
CA LEU A 252 -9.30 5.56 13.12
C LEU A 252 -8.73 6.52 12.06
N PRO A 253 -8.15 6.00 10.96
CA PRO A 253 -7.82 6.84 9.80
C PRO A 253 -9.04 7.57 9.27
N ARG A 254 -8.86 8.83 8.90
CA ARG A 254 -9.95 9.70 8.45
C ARG A 254 -10.75 9.14 7.27
N LEU A 255 -10.11 8.42 6.38
CA LEU A 255 -10.70 7.89 5.14
C LEU A 255 -10.98 6.39 5.18
N ILE A 256 -10.83 5.69 6.32
CA ILE A 256 -10.99 4.23 6.38
C ILE A 256 -12.31 3.75 5.74
N ILE A 257 -13.41 4.45 6.00
CA ILE A 257 -14.74 4.05 5.50
C ILE A 257 -14.83 4.11 3.97
N PRO A 258 -14.54 5.23 3.29
CA PRO A 258 -14.54 5.26 1.83
C PRO A 258 -13.38 4.48 1.21
N ALA A 259 -12.18 4.55 1.79
CA ALA A 259 -10.99 3.95 1.22
C ALA A 259 -11.11 2.43 1.12
N VAL A 260 -11.47 1.75 2.19
CA VAL A 260 -11.56 0.27 2.16
C VAL A 260 -12.63 -0.20 1.18
N GLN A 261 -13.79 0.49 1.07
CA GLN A 261 -14.86 0.12 0.14
C GLN A 261 -14.44 0.25 -1.32
N VAL A 262 -13.67 1.27 -1.67
CA VAL A 262 -13.15 1.49 -3.04
C VAL A 262 -11.95 0.60 -3.30
N ASN A 263 -11.02 0.52 -2.37
CA ASN A 263 -9.75 -0.16 -2.57
C ASN A 263 -9.90 -1.70 -2.64
N MET A 264 -10.87 -2.29 -1.90
CA MET A 264 -11.17 -3.72 -2.06
C MET A 264 -11.85 -4.07 -3.40
N LEU A 265 -12.27 -3.05 -4.17
CA LEU A 265 -12.80 -3.12 -5.54
C LEU A 265 -11.73 -2.72 -6.58
N ALA A 266 -10.44 -2.78 -6.24
CA ALA A 266 -9.33 -2.36 -7.09
C ALA A 266 -9.41 -0.89 -7.58
N GLY A 267 -10.10 -0.03 -6.83
CA GLY A 267 -10.31 1.40 -7.15
C GLY A 267 -11.62 1.71 -7.87
N GLU A 268 -12.46 0.71 -8.14
CA GLU A 268 -13.82 0.97 -8.64
C GLU A 268 -14.70 1.54 -7.53
N MET A 269 -15.52 2.50 -7.90
CA MET A 269 -16.56 2.98 -6.96
C MET A 269 -17.60 1.89 -6.73
N PRO A 270 -18.24 1.82 -5.55
CA PRO A 270 -19.35 0.90 -5.32
C PRO A 270 -20.40 0.97 -6.44
N PRO A 271 -21.07 -0.13 -6.80
CA PRO A 271 -22.07 -0.14 -7.86
C PRO A 271 -23.13 0.94 -7.65
N ALA A 272 -23.50 1.62 -8.75
CA ALA A 272 -24.54 2.63 -8.70
C ALA A 272 -25.90 2.01 -8.34
N GLU A 273 -26.66 2.69 -7.47
CA GLU A 273 -28.01 2.30 -7.12
C GLU A 273 -29.03 2.70 -8.22
N ALA A 274 -30.32 2.42 -8.02
CA ALA A 274 -31.37 2.61 -9.01
C ALA A 274 -31.49 4.05 -9.57
N ASN A 275 -30.99 5.04 -8.83
CA ASN A 275 -30.94 6.45 -9.24
C ASN A 275 -29.66 6.82 -10.04
N GLY A 276 -28.79 5.86 -10.33
CA GLY A 276 -27.53 6.07 -11.05
C GLY A 276 -26.40 6.66 -10.21
N THR A 277 -26.53 6.73 -8.88
CA THR A 277 -25.53 7.27 -7.97
C THR A 277 -24.87 6.16 -7.16
N SER A 278 -23.54 6.16 -7.06
CA SER A 278 -22.79 5.31 -6.14
C SER A 278 -22.77 5.90 -4.73
N TYR A 279 -22.84 5.03 -3.74
CA TYR A 279 -22.86 5.44 -2.33
C TYR A 279 -21.80 4.72 -1.52
N ILE A 280 -21.14 5.45 -0.62
CA ILE A 280 -20.28 4.90 0.42
C ILE A 280 -21.16 4.60 1.63
N LYS A 281 -21.18 3.37 2.10
CA LYS A 281 -21.92 2.95 3.28
C LYS A 281 -21.15 3.33 4.54
N VAL A 282 -21.83 3.93 5.50
CA VAL A 282 -21.28 4.26 6.82
C VAL A 282 -21.99 3.38 7.86
N PRO A 283 -21.34 2.33 8.39
CA PRO A 283 -21.93 1.54 9.46
C PRO A 283 -21.95 2.36 10.76
N VAL A 284 -23.08 2.39 11.43
CA VAL A 284 -23.27 3.16 12.67
C VAL A 284 -22.90 2.30 13.87
N ASP A 285 -22.09 2.84 14.79
CA ASP A 285 -21.67 2.20 16.05
C ASP A 285 -20.95 0.84 15.89
N ILE A 286 -20.21 0.66 14.79
CA ILE A 286 -19.49 -0.59 14.50
C ILE A 286 -17.96 -0.46 14.69
N PHE A 287 -17.40 0.73 14.52
CA PHE A 287 -15.96 1.01 14.69
C PHE A 287 -15.67 1.61 16.06
#